data_ccaa9404926d0551453014077ce65714
#
_entry.id   ccaa9404926d0551453014077ce65714
#
_cell.length_a   1.000
_cell.length_b   1.000
_cell.length_c   1.000
_cell.angle_alpha   90.00
_cell.angle_beta   90.00
_cell.angle_gamma   90.00
#
_symmetry.space_group_name_H-M   'P 1'
#
loop_
_entity.id
_entity.type
_entity.pdbx_description
1 polymer ?
#
loop_
_entity_poly.entity_id
_entity_poly.type
_entity_poly.pdbx_seq_one_letter_code
_entity_poly.pdbx_strand_id
1 'polypeptide(L)'
;RYQGQTIRLRTVDGICTRLISRREFGGVTLWSAQYFRGHLDTDPRCYVAQDGDTYAHGDTAKSAMRDLRFKIAQRDFDCDELVATSKERGTVQFNDYRLLTGACESGLREGLRARGLDPDTEELPLADALKLSAYGYGGDVFARLMGEAA
;
A
#
# COMPACT_ATOMS: atom_id res chain seq x y z
N ARG A 1 -16.73 25.80 3.24
CA ARG A 1 -15.92 26.92 2.74
C ARG A 1 -14.77 27.23 3.69
N TYR A 2 -13.63 27.56 3.13
CA TYR A 2 -12.46 27.99 3.89
C TYR A 2 -11.96 29.32 3.32
N GLN A 3 -11.82 30.33 4.16
CA GLN A 3 -11.40 31.69 3.78
C GLN A 3 -12.17 32.24 2.55
N GLY A 4 -13.47 32.01 2.48
CA GLY A 4 -14.32 32.46 1.37
C GLY A 4 -14.23 31.63 0.09
N GLN A 5 -13.35 30.66 0.04
CA GLN A 5 -13.20 29.73 -1.10
C GLN A 5 -13.96 28.43 -0.88
N THR A 6 -14.50 27.88 -1.95
CA THR A 6 -15.07 26.53 -1.92
C THR A 6 -13.95 25.52 -2.10
N ILE A 7 -13.75 24.67 -1.11
CA ILE A 7 -12.76 23.60 -1.16
C ILE A 7 -13.42 22.24 -0.99
N ARG A 8 -12.85 21.22 -1.59
CA ARG A 8 -13.31 19.84 -1.47
C ARG A 8 -12.41 19.09 -0.51
N LEU A 9 -12.99 18.68 0.62
CA LEU A 9 -12.28 17.92 1.65
C LEU A 9 -12.79 16.49 1.69
N ARG A 10 -11.88 15.58 1.94
CA ARG A 10 -12.19 14.18 2.20
C ARG A 10 -11.21 13.58 3.19
N THR A 11 -11.71 12.71 4.06
CA THR A 11 -10.83 11.91 4.91
C THR A 11 -10.32 10.71 4.13
N VAL A 12 -9.01 10.64 3.95
CA VAL A 12 -8.32 9.55 3.26
C VAL A 12 -7.29 8.98 4.22
N ASP A 13 -7.38 7.69 4.51
CA ASP A 13 -6.52 7.00 5.48
C ASP A 13 -6.48 7.70 6.85
N GLY A 14 -7.63 8.24 7.29
CA GLY A 14 -7.75 8.96 8.54
C GLY A 14 -7.23 10.40 8.51
N ILE A 15 -6.77 10.90 7.37
CA ILE A 15 -6.20 12.24 7.23
C ILE A 15 -7.17 13.13 6.44
N CYS A 16 -7.49 14.30 6.99
CA CYS A 16 -8.28 15.30 6.25
C CYS A 16 -7.46 15.81 5.07
N THR A 17 -7.98 15.66 3.86
CA THR A 17 -7.26 15.93 2.63
C THR A 17 -8.09 16.82 1.71
N ARG A 18 -7.47 17.88 1.20
CA ARG A 18 -8.05 18.73 0.17
C ARG A 18 -7.78 18.14 -1.21
N LEU A 19 -8.84 17.86 -1.96
CA LEU A 19 -8.74 17.41 -3.35
C LEU A 19 -8.72 18.64 -4.26
N ILE A 20 -7.69 18.76 -5.11
CA ILE A 20 -7.45 19.96 -5.92
C ILE A 20 -7.86 19.76 -7.38
N SER A 21 -7.16 18.89 -8.08
CA SER A 21 -7.42 18.59 -9.49
C SER A 21 -7.33 17.11 -9.75
N ARG A 22 -7.97 16.64 -10.82
CA ARG A 22 -8.06 15.21 -11.10
C ARG A 22 -7.70 14.85 -12.52
N ARG A 23 -7.21 13.62 -12.71
CA ARG A 23 -7.05 12.94 -14.00
C ARG A 23 -7.65 11.56 -13.89
N GLU A 24 -8.21 11.06 -14.98
CA GLU A 24 -8.80 9.72 -15.02
C GLU A 24 -7.97 8.79 -15.90
N PHE A 25 -7.73 7.56 -15.38
CA PHE A 25 -6.98 6.52 -16.06
C PHE A 25 -7.69 5.19 -15.88
N GLY A 26 -8.32 4.65 -16.91
CA GLY A 26 -8.88 3.30 -16.87
C GLY A 26 -9.78 3.00 -15.68
N GLY A 27 -10.68 3.90 -15.33
CA GLY A 27 -11.60 3.74 -14.19
C GLY A 27 -11.04 4.21 -12.85
N VAL A 28 -9.77 4.62 -12.78
CA VAL A 28 -9.14 5.17 -11.60
C VAL A 28 -9.01 6.69 -11.75
N THR A 29 -9.38 7.42 -10.72
CA THR A 29 -9.20 8.88 -10.64
C THR A 29 -7.97 9.17 -9.79
N LEU A 30 -7.04 9.93 -10.35
CA LEU A 30 -5.87 10.42 -9.62
C LEU A 30 -6.04 11.90 -9.32
N TRP A 31 -6.02 12.24 -8.04
CA TRP A 31 -6.14 13.59 -7.55
C TRP A 31 -4.76 14.16 -7.20
N SER A 32 -4.48 15.38 -7.65
CA SER A 32 -3.50 16.24 -7.01
C SER A 32 -4.14 16.79 -5.74
N ALA A 33 -3.51 16.66 -4.61
CA ALA A 33 -4.13 16.91 -3.32
C ALA A 33 -3.18 17.57 -2.32
N GLN A 34 -3.69 17.90 -1.16
CA GLN A 34 -2.93 18.54 -0.09
C GLN A 34 -3.51 18.06 1.24
N TYR A 35 -2.65 17.65 2.16
CA TYR A 35 -3.08 17.38 3.53
C TYR A 35 -3.58 18.70 4.13
N PHE A 36 -4.77 18.67 4.71
CA PHE A 36 -5.38 19.88 5.23
C PHE A 36 -5.21 19.93 6.75
N ARG A 37 -4.39 20.88 7.20
CA ARG A 37 -4.10 21.13 8.62
C ARG A 37 -4.53 22.52 9.07
N GLY A 38 -5.28 23.22 8.23
CA GLY A 38 -5.78 24.56 8.52
C GLY A 38 -5.10 25.70 7.76
N HIS A 39 -4.00 25.42 7.04
CA HIS A 39 -3.24 26.43 6.27
C HIS A 39 -2.94 25.92 4.87
N LEU A 40 -3.72 26.32 3.88
CA LEU A 40 -3.61 25.83 2.51
C LEU A 40 -2.21 26.00 1.89
N ASP A 41 -1.55 27.13 2.20
CA ASP A 41 -0.26 27.46 1.59
C ASP A 41 0.91 26.68 2.18
N THR A 42 0.75 26.17 3.40
CA THR A 42 1.82 25.48 4.14
C THR A 42 1.59 23.98 4.27
N ASP A 43 0.39 23.51 3.93
CA ASP A 43 0.06 22.10 4.05
C ASP A 43 0.81 21.27 2.99
N PRO A 44 1.34 20.09 3.36
CA PRO A 44 2.09 19.25 2.43
C PRO A 44 1.26 18.81 1.23
N ARG A 45 1.87 18.83 0.04
CA ARG A 45 1.27 18.28 -1.19
C ARG A 45 1.34 16.76 -1.17
N CYS A 46 0.32 16.15 -1.75
CA CYS A 46 0.23 14.69 -1.89
C CYS A 46 -0.61 14.33 -3.11
N TYR A 47 -0.80 13.03 -3.31
CA TYR A 47 -1.70 12.49 -4.34
C TYR A 47 -2.72 11.58 -3.68
N VAL A 48 -3.92 11.52 -4.27
CA VAL A 48 -4.97 10.60 -3.88
C VAL A 48 -5.43 9.82 -5.09
N ALA A 49 -5.37 8.50 -5.01
CA ALA A 49 -5.92 7.61 -6.02
C ALA A 49 -7.29 7.10 -5.55
N GLN A 50 -8.24 7.05 -6.46
CA GLN A 50 -9.63 6.70 -6.17
C GLN A 50 -10.15 5.69 -7.18
N ASP A 51 -10.79 4.64 -6.69
CA ASP A 51 -11.60 3.71 -7.47
C ASP A 51 -12.94 3.53 -6.76
N GLY A 52 -14.01 4.09 -7.31
CA GLY A 52 -15.31 4.14 -6.65
C GLY A 52 -15.22 4.83 -5.29
N ASP A 53 -15.54 4.09 -4.24
CA ASP A 53 -15.49 4.58 -2.85
C ASP A 53 -14.16 4.27 -2.14
N THR A 54 -13.23 3.64 -2.81
CA THR A 54 -11.91 3.32 -2.26
C THR A 54 -10.92 4.41 -2.60
N TYR A 55 -10.28 4.96 -1.59
CA TYR A 55 -9.30 6.04 -1.70
C TYR A 55 -7.99 5.61 -1.05
N ALA A 56 -6.89 6.01 -1.66
CA ALA A 56 -5.56 5.84 -1.09
C ALA A 56 -4.72 7.10 -1.33
N HIS A 57 -3.92 7.48 -0.35
CA HIS A 57 -3.01 8.61 -0.51
C HIS A 57 -1.57 8.16 -0.70
N GLY A 58 -0.74 9.05 -1.20
CA GLY A 58 0.70 8.85 -1.30
C GLY A 58 1.42 10.17 -1.58
N ASP A 59 2.70 10.22 -1.26
CA ASP A 59 3.53 11.39 -1.53
C ASP A 59 3.82 11.54 -3.02
N THR A 60 3.70 10.46 -3.77
CA THR A 60 3.82 10.43 -5.23
C THR A 60 2.58 9.78 -5.84
N ALA A 61 2.32 10.09 -7.12
CA ALA A 61 1.26 9.44 -7.88
C ALA A 61 1.43 7.91 -7.90
N LYS A 62 2.67 7.44 -8.07
CA LYS A 62 3.01 6.02 -8.10
C LYS A 62 2.66 5.34 -6.78
N SER A 63 3.02 5.94 -5.64
CA SER A 63 2.73 5.36 -4.33
C SER A 63 1.23 5.36 -4.02
N ALA A 64 0.49 6.41 -4.38
CA ALA A 64 -0.96 6.46 -4.22
C ALA A 64 -1.66 5.36 -5.04
N MET A 65 -1.25 5.17 -6.29
CA MET A 65 -1.79 4.13 -7.16
C MET A 65 -1.46 2.72 -6.64
N ARG A 66 -0.24 2.52 -6.14
CA ARG A 66 0.18 1.24 -5.56
C ARG A 66 -0.65 0.90 -4.33
N ASP A 67 -0.86 1.86 -3.45
CA ASP A 67 -1.64 1.66 -2.24
C ASP A 67 -3.13 1.42 -2.56
N LEU A 68 -3.66 2.09 -3.57
CA LEU A 68 -5.02 1.83 -4.05
C LEU A 68 -5.17 0.39 -4.53
N ARG A 69 -4.24 -0.09 -5.35
CA ARG A 69 -4.26 -1.48 -5.83
C ARG A 69 -4.20 -2.47 -4.68
N PHE A 70 -3.39 -2.17 -3.68
CA PHE A 70 -3.31 -3.00 -2.48
C PHE A 70 -4.65 -3.04 -1.73
N LYS A 71 -5.30 -1.91 -1.52
CA LYS A 71 -6.61 -1.83 -0.85
C LYS A 71 -7.69 -2.58 -1.62
N ILE A 72 -7.69 -2.49 -2.95
CA ILE A 72 -8.63 -3.24 -3.80
C ILE A 72 -8.37 -4.74 -3.65
N ALA A 73 -7.12 -5.16 -3.72
CA ALA A 73 -6.74 -6.56 -3.57
C ALA A 73 -7.09 -7.13 -2.19
N GLN A 74 -6.98 -6.32 -1.14
CA GLN A 74 -7.34 -6.73 0.22
C GLN A 74 -8.79 -7.17 0.37
N ARG A 75 -9.70 -6.67 -0.44
CA ARG A 75 -11.13 -7.00 -0.35
C ARG A 75 -11.43 -8.42 -0.78
N ASP A 76 -10.73 -8.92 -1.81
CA ASP A 76 -11.12 -10.13 -2.54
C ASP A 76 -10.00 -11.15 -2.73
N PHE A 77 -8.88 -11.05 -1.99
CA PHE A 77 -7.79 -12.01 -2.19
C PHE A 77 -8.12 -13.39 -1.60
N ASP A 78 -7.70 -14.42 -2.32
CA ASP A 78 -7.77 -15.80 -1.87
C ASP A 78 -6.43 -16.19 -1.24
N CYS A 79 -6.41 -16.35 0.07
CA CYS A 79 -5.21 -16.68 0.83
C CYS A 79 -4.58 -18.01 0.37
N ASP A 80 -5.40 -19.03 0.18
CA ASP A 80 -4.92 -20.36 -0.22
C ASP A 80 -4.30 -20.33 -1.62
N GLU A 81 -4.92 -19.58 -2.53
CA GLU A 81 -4.40 -19.40 -3.89
C GLU A 81 -3.06 -18.66 -3.89
N LEU A 82 -2.95 -17.57 -3.11
CA LEU A 82 -1.71 -16.82 -2.99
C LEU A 82 -0.57 -17.68 -2.44
N VAL A 83 -0.84 -18.46 -1.41
CA VAL A 83 0.14 -19.38 -0.81
C VAL A 83 0.58 -20.42 -1.81
N ALA A 84 -0.36 -21.08 -2.49
CA ALA A 84 -0.07 -22.11 -3.48
C ALA A 84 0.76 -21.55 -4.65
N THR A 85 0.37 -20.39 -5.18
CA THR A 85 1.06 -19.73 -6.29
C THR A 85 2.48 -19.33 -5.90
N SER A 86 2.67 -18.77 -4.71
CA SER A 86 4.00 -18.37 -4.22
C SER A 86 4.92 -19.57 -4.04
N LYS A 87 4.39 -20.67 -3.54
CA LYS A 87 5.16 -21.92 -3.42
C LYS A 87 5.56 -22.48 -4.77
N GLU A 88 4.65 -22.51 -5.72
CA GLU A 88 4.91 -23.02 -7.07
C GLU A 88 6.00 -22.18 -7.78
N ARG A 89 5.94 -20.87 -7.64
CA ARG A 89 6.92 -19.95 -8.22
C ARG A 89 8.24 -19.91 -7.48
N GLY A 90 8.24 -20.23 -6.18
CA GLY A 90 9.41 -20.04 -5.31
C GLY A 90 9.68 -18.58 -4.98
N THR A 91 8.73 -17.68 -5.28
CA THR A 91 8.81 -16.25 -5.01
C THR A 91 7.47 -15.74 -4.51
N VAL A 92 7.50 -14.65 -3.75
CA VAL A 92 6.30 -13.94 -3.31
C VAL A 92 6.40 -12.47 -3.75
N GLN A 93 5.32 -11.94 -4.30
CA GLN A 93 5.29 -10.54 -4.64
C GLN A 93 5.19 -9.68 -3.38
N PHE A 94 5.78 -8.49 -3.42
CA PHE A 94 5.79 -7.55 -2.30
C PHE A 94 4.37 -7.32 -1.75
N ASN A 95 3.40 -7.03 -2.61
CA ASN A 95 2.02 -6.80 -2.18
C ASN A 95 1.35 -8.07 -1.64
N ASP A 96 1.67 -9.24 -2.20
CA ASP A 96 1.13 -10.51 -1.71
C ASP A 96 1.64 -10.83 -0.30
N TYR A 97 2.90 -10.54 -0.02
CA TYR A 97 3.46 -10.65 1.33
C TYR A 97 2.69 -9.74 2.30
N ARG A 98 2.39 -8.49 1.90
CA ARG A 98 1.60 -7.57 2.70
C ARG A 98 0.18 -8.09 2.96
N LEU A 99 -0.46 -8.66 1.94
CA LEU A 99 -1.81 -9.25 2.08
C LEU A 99 -1.81 -10.40 3.09
N LEU A 100 -0.80 -11.25 3.05
CA LEU A 100 -0.70 -12.41 3.92
C LEU A 100 -0.31 -12.06 5.36
N THR A 101 0.43 -10.97 5.58
CA THR A 101 0.95 -10.58 6.90
C THR A 101 0.21 -9.43 7.54
N GLY A 102 -0.41 -8.57 6.77
CA GLY A 102 -0.94 -7.28 7.23
C GLY A 102 0.12 -6.20 7.39
N ALA A 103 1.37 -6.45 6.99
CA ALA A 103 2.46 -5.48 7.13
C ALA A 103 2.20 -4.23 6.28
N CYS A 104 2.53 -3.04 6.81
CA CYS A 104 2.46 -1.81 6.04
C CYS A 104 3.66 -1.70 5.08
N GLU A 105 3.49 -0.90 4.03
CA GLU A 105 4.53 -0.74 3.00
C GLU A 105 5.84 -0.22 3.60
N SER A 106 5.78 0.84 4.40
CA SER A 106 6.97 1.45 5.00
C SER A 106 7.70 0.50 5.93
N GLY A 107 6.97 -0.24 6.76
CA GLY A 107 7.54 -1.22 7.68
C GLY A 107 8.22 -2.37 6.95
N LEU A 108 7.62 -2.84 5.88
CA LEU A 108 8.20 -3.91 5.07
C LEU A 108 9.48 -3.46 4.34
N ARG A 109 9.47 -2.27 3.76
CA ARG A 109 10.65 -1.70 3.09
C ARG A 109 11.80 -1.46 4.08
N GLU A 110 11.48 -0.98 5.28
CA GLU A 110 12.48 -0.83 6.34
C GLU A 110 13.07 -2.18 6.77
N GLY A 111 12.25 -3.20 6.89
CA GLY A 111 12.69 -4.57 7.17
C GLY A 111 13.65 -5.11 6.09
N LEU A 112 13.40 -4.80 4.84
CA LEU A 112 14.30 -5.15 3.73
C LEU A 112 15.64 -4.45 3.84
N ARG A 113 15.64 -3.14 4.10
CA ARG A 113 16.88 -2.36 4.32
C ARG A 113 17.71 -2.92 5.47
N ALA A 114 17.06 -3.23 6.59
CA ALA A 114 17.73 -3.73 7.78
C ALA A 114 18.47 -5.04 7.53
N ARG A 115 18.09 -5.77 6.48
CA ARG A 115 18.72 -7.06 6.11
C ARG A 115 19.61 -6.97 4.88
N GLY A 116 19.87 -5.76 4.39
CA GLY A 116 20.70 -5.58 3.20
C GLY A 116 20.03 -6.01 1.90
N LEU A 117 18.70 -6.15 1.90
CA LEU A 117 17.92 -6.45 0.72
C LEU A 117 17.44 -5.16 0.05
N ASP A 118 17.12 -5.24 -1.25
CA ASP A 118 16.61 -4.07 -1.99
C ASP A 118 15.25 -3.65 -1.47
N PRO A 119 15.12 -2.43 -0.88
CA PRO A 119 13.86 -1.96 -0.36
C PRO A 119 12.82 -1.65 -1.44
N ASP A 120 13.25 -1.52 -2.70
CA ASP A 120 12.37 -1.20 -3.82
C ASP A 120 11.93 -2.44 -4.61
N THR A 121 12.32 -3.63 -4.16
CA THR A 121 11.94 -4.86 -4.85
C THR A 121 10.41 -5.05 -4.88
N GLU A 122 9.91 -5.55 -5.98
CA GLU A 122 8.50 -5.90 -6.13
C GLU A 122 8.27 -7.42 -5.97
N GLU A 123 9.35 -8.21 -5.89
CA GLU A 123 9.29 -9.66 -5.76
C GLU A 123 10.44 -10.16 -4.91
N LEU A 124 10.16 -11.13 -4.03
CA LEU A 124 11.13 -11.71 -3.11
C LEU A 124 11.25 -13.21 -3.35
N PRO A 125 12.46 -13.77 -3.42
CA PRO A 125 12.62 -15.21 -3.28
C PRO A 125 11.97 -15.69 -1.98
N LEU A 126 11.30 -16.83 -2.02
CA LEU A 126 10.56 -17.34 -0.85
C LEU A 126 11.47 -17.53 0.38
N ALA A 127 12.72 -17.96 0.15
CA ALA A 127 13.71 -18.08 1.23
C ALA A 127 14.00 -16.74 1.91
N ASP A 128 14.11 -15.65 1.15
CA ASP A 128 14.32 -14.31 1.69
C ASP A 128 13.08 -13.79 2.45
N ALA A 129 11.90 -14.06 1.92
CA ALA A 129 10.65 -13.72 2.60
C ALA A 129 10.49 -14.45 3.94
N LEU A 130 10.89 -15.71 4.01
CA LEU A 130 10.88 -16.47 5.25
C LEU A 130 11.87 -15.92 6.29
N LYS A 131 13.05 -15.50 5.85
CA LYS A 131 14.02 -14.82 6.74
C LYS A 131 13.48 -13.49 7.24
N LEU A 132 12.86 -12.70 6.36
CA LEU A 132 12.23 -11.44 6.69
C LEU A 132 11.11 -11.65 7.71
N SER A 133 10.33 -12.70 7.57
CA SER A 133 9.18 -13.02 8.43
C SER A 133 9.57 -13.30 9.88
N ALA A 134 10.81 -13.71 10.14
CA ALA A 134 11.27 -14.02 11.49
C ALA A 134 11.23 -12.81 12.45
N TYR A 135 11.23 -11.59 11.93
CA TYR A 135 11.32 -10.36 12.73
C TYR A 135 10.25 -9.31 12.38
N GLY A 136 9.41 -9.55 11.37
CA GLY A 136 8.45 -8.58 10.90
C GLY A 136 7.04 -8.80 11.45
N TYR A 137 6.22 -7.77 11.34
CA TYR A 137 4.80 -7.84 11.68
C TYR A 137 4.10 -8.91 10.84
N GLY A 138 3.35 -9.79 11.52
CA GLY A 138 2.63 -10.87 10.85
C GLY A 138 3.51 -11.97 10.27
N GLY A 139 4.82 -11.92 10.51
CA GLY A 139 5.76 -12.90 9.97
C GLY A 139 5.55 -14.32 10.47
N ASP A 140 5.05 -14.48 11.69
CA ASP A 140 4.66 -15.77 12.23
C ASP A 140 3.52 -16.41 11.42
N VAL A 141 2.56 -15.60 10.99
CA VAL A 141 1.46 -16.05 10.11
C VAL A 141 2.02 -16.50 8.76
N PHE A 142 2.89 -15.69 8.16
CA PHE A 142 3.51 -16.00 6.88
C PHE A 142 4.31 -17.31 6.93
N ALA A 143 5.17 -17.44 7.93
CA ALA A 143 5.98 -18.66 8.12
C ALA A 143 5.11 -19.90 8.29
N ARG A 144 4.03 -19.80 9.07
CA ARG A 144 3.09 -20.89 9.26
C ARG A 144 2.38 -21.28 7.96
N LEU A 145 1.85 -20.30 7.23
CA LEU A 145 1.15 -20.54 5.97
C LEU A 145 2.06 -21.22 4.95
N MET A 146 3.31 -20.79 4.83
CA MET A 146 4.27 -21.40 3.91
C MET A 146 4.77 -22.75 4.38
N GLY A 147 4.88 -22.96 5.69
CA GLY A 147 5.34 -24.22 6.28
C GLY A 147 4.27 -25.32 6.29
N GLU A 148 3.05 -25.00 6.63
CA GLU A 148 1.96 -25.99 6.74
C GLU A 148 1.55 -26.60 5.40
N ALA A 149 1.81 -25.91 4.30
CA ALA A 149 1.48 -26.39 2.98
C ALA A 149 2.65 -27.11 2.29
N ALA A 150 3.71 -27.45 3.03
CA ALA A 150 4.82 -28.26 2.53
C ALA A 150 4.43 -29.75 2.43
#